data_c95ced1ac1c23d60810000104739952a
#
_entry.id   c95ced1ac1c23d60810000104739952a
#
_cell.length_a   1.000
_cell.length_b   1.000
_cell.length_c   1.000
_cell.angle_alpha   90.00
_cell.angle_beta   90.00
_cell.angle_gamma   90.00
#
_symmetry.space_group_name_H-M   'P 1'
#
loop_
_entity.id
_entity.type
_entity.pdbx_description
1 polymer ?
#
loop_
_entity_poly.entity_id
_entity_poly.type
_entity_poly.pdbx_seq_one_letter_code
_entity_poly.pdbx_strand_id
1 'polypeptide(L)'
;MIPGPEIILACPLCNALAKLPTFDDIDTTNVVSWTDGYQELPGVPRQPNIVRCHACSKVYWLAVAAQLGFLMPGEVGEGERAAWNNLPAVTPTDEAGYFEALRDGLAAFPEQELELRVFAWWRGNDKHRECKSPGRYPQTPEAIENAERLIDLTLAGDHELVLFRAEALRQLGRFKEASDALYGLCSDYQLARERQRELMAAGSRDLDVLFTEDALSRLAAEQEAILRDMIEPA
;
A
#
# COMPACT_ATOMS: atom_id res chain seq x y z
N MET A 1 19.46 -4.36 0.98
CA MET A 1 18.54 -5.47 1.27
C MET A 1 19.27 -6.79 1.23
N ILE A 2 19.20 -7.59 2.29
CA ILE A 2 19.82 -8.91 2.42
C ILE A 2 18.70 -9.95 2.43
N PRO A 3 18.77 -11.06 1.66
CA PRO A 3 17.78 -12.13 1.75
C PRO A 3 17.75 -12.72 3.16
N GLY A 4 16.57 -12.75 3.76
CA GLY A 4 16.29 -13.45 5.01
C GLY A 4 15.85 -14.92 4.79
N PRO A 5 15.40 -15.61 5.84
CA PRO A 5 14.89 -16.97 5.70
C PRO A 5 13.67 -17.06 4.78
N GLU A 6 13.56 -18.15 4.01
CA GLU A 6 12.32 -18.49 3.30
C GLU A 6 11.36 -19.23 4.25
N ILE A 7 10.24 -18.62 4.59
CA ILE A 7 9.24 -19.24 5.48
C ILE A 7 8.37 -20.21 4.67
N ILE A 8 8.20 -21.43 5.16
CA ILE A 8 7.35 -22.44 4.52
C ILE A 8 5.94 -22.37 5.10
N LEU A 9 5.00 -22.10 4.24
CA LEU A 9 3.60 -21.87 4.59
C LEU A 9 2.71 -22.96 3.94
N ALA A 10 1.66 -23.36 4.65
CA ALA A 10 0.61 -24.23 4.11
C ALA A 10 -0.67 -23.42 3.89
N CYS A 11 -1.27 -23.55 2.70
CA CYS A 11 -2.57 -22.96 2.39
C CYS A 11 -3.64 -23.46 3.38
N PRO A 12 -4.41 -22.60 4.04
CA PRO A 12 -5.42 -23.01 5.03
C PRO A 12 -6.59 -23.78 4.41
N LEU A 13 -6.75 -23.76 3.08
CA LEU A 13 -7.88 -24.37 2.39
C LEU A 13 -7.57 -25.74 1.77
N CYS A 14 -6.31 -25.94 1.32
CA CYS A 14 -5.95 -27.19 0.62
C CYS A 14 -4.60 -27.79 1.07
N ASN A 15 -3.92 -27.18 2.04
CA ASN A 15 -2.62 -27.58 2.56
C ASN A 15 -1.47 -27.58 1.53
N ALA A 16 -1.65 -26.99 0.36
CA ALA A 16 -0.55 -26.83 -0.59
C ALA A 16 0.51 -25.90 -0.01
N LEU A 17 1.79 -26.27 -0.20
CA LEU A 17 2.92 -25.57 0.39
C LEU A 17 3.44 -24.47 -0.55
N ALA A 18 3.89 -23.36 0.01
CA ALA A 18 4.56 -22.29 -0.70
C ALA A 18 5.64 -21.64 0.18
N LYS A 19 6.57 -20.93 -0.44
CA LYS A 19 7.61 -20.17 0.23
C LYS A 19 7.23 -18.71 0.32
N LEU A 20 7.40 -18.11 1.49
CA LEU A 20 7.38 -16.67 1.67
C LEU A 20 8.83 -16.18 1.81
N PRO A 21 9.37 -15.47 0.82
CA PRO A 21 10.69 -14.85 0.96
C PRO A 21 10.63 -13.73 1.99
N THR A 22 11.65 -13.66 2.85
CA THR A 22 11.82 -12.55 3.79
C THR A 22 13.11 -11.80 3.49
N PHE A 23 13.24 -10.62 4.06
CA PHE A 23 14.40 -9.77 3.86
C PHE A 23 14.86 -9.22 5.20
N ASP A 24 16.16 -9.31 5.45
CA ASP A 24 16.85 -8.66 6.55
C ASP A 24 17.50 -7.37 6.04
N ASP A 25 17.71 -6.43 6.92
CA ASP A 25 18.41 -5.17 6.64
C ASP A 25 17.88 -4.44 5.38
N ILE A 26 16.62 -4.03 5.46
CA ILE A 26 15.98 -3.25 4.39
C ILE A 26 16.46 -1.81 4.49
N ASP A 27 17.10 -1.31 3.43
CA ASP A 27 17.37 0.11 3.27
C ASP A 27 16.05 0.86 3.07
N THR A 28 15.67 1.68 4.05
CA THR A 28 14.47 2.50 4.02
C THR A 28 14.70 3.90 3.48
N THR A 29 15.91 4.20 3.02
CA THR A 29 16.19 5.46 2.31
C THR A 29 15.50 5.47 0.94
N ASN A 30 15.15 6.64 0.45
CA ASN A 30 14.48 6.83 -0.85
C ASN A 30 13.03 6.29 -0.94
N VAL A 31 12.29 6.29 0.17
CA VAL A 31 10.85 6.02 0.16
C VAL A 31 10.15 7.01 -0.78
N VAL A 32 9.32 6.50 -1.65
CA VAL A 32 8.40 7.31 -2.47
C VAL A 32 7.00 7.18 -1.90
N SER A 33 6.42 8.29 -1.45
CA SER A 33 5.05 8.36 -0.96
C SER A 33 4.14 8.90 -2.05
N TRP A 34 3.03 8.20 -2.28
CA TRP A 34 2.04 8.54 -3.28
C TRP A 34 0.81 9.19 -2.64
N THR A 35 0.03 9.95 -3.42
CA THR A 35 -1.14 10.67 -2.92
C THR A 35 -2.23 9.76 -2.35
N ASP A 36 -2.28 8.50 -2.78
CA ASP A 36 -3.16 7.46 -2.23
C ASP A 36 -2.64 6.81 -0.93
N GLY A 37 -1.59 7.38 -0.34
CA GLY A 37 -0.97 6.90 0.90
C GLY A 37 -0.07 5.69 0.72
N TYR A 38 0.08 5.16 -0.50
CA TYR A 38 1.00 4.08 -0.75
C TYR A 38 2.44 4.55 -0.63
N GLN A 39 3.25 3.77 0.09
CA GLN A 39 4.69 3.98 0.21
C GLN A 39 5.44 2.90 -0.55
N GLU A 40 6.31 3.32 -1.44
CA GLU A 40 7.15 2.45 -2.23
C GLU A 40 8.59 2.54 -1.76
N LEU A 41 9.18 1.39 -1.45
CA LEU A 41 10.60 1.23 -1.18
C LEU A 41 11.25 0.67 -2.44
N PRO A 42 12.04 1.46 -3.19
CA PRO A 42 12.65 1.00 -4.43
C PRO A 42 13.51 -0.25 -4.22
N GLY A 43 13.24 -1.28 -5.00
CA GLY A 43 13.98 -2.54 -4.93
C GLY A 43 13.57 -3.49 -3.80
N VAL A 44 12.60 -3.12 -2.97
CA VAL A 44 12.05 -3.99 -1.91
C VAL A 44 10.74 -4.60 -2.38
N PRO A 45 10.64 -5.92 -2.50
CA PRO A 45 9.38 -6.58 -2.81
C PRO A 45 8.32 -6.32 -1.73
N ARG A 46 7.11 -6.03 -2.16
CA ARG A 46 5.98 -5.87 -1.24
C ARG A 46 5.67 -7.16 -0.53
N GLN A 47 5.47 -7.08 0.78
CA GLN A 47 4.90 -8.19 1.53
C GLN A 47 3.37 -8.17 1.35
N PRO A 48 2.79 -9.23 0.77
CA PRO A 48 1.34 -9.32 0.60
C PRO A 48 0.66 -9.65 1.92
N ASN A 49 -0.51 -9.07 2.16
CA ASN A 49 -1.40 -9.49 3.25
C ASN A 49 -2.40 -10.56 2.80
N ILE A 50 -2.79 -10.51 1.52
CA ILE A 50 -3.62 -11.52 0.84
C ILE A 50 -2.81 -12.17 -0.27
N VAL A 51 -2.90 -13.47 -0.37
CA VAL A 51 -2.22 -14.27 -1.40
C VAL A 51 -3.18 -15.22 -2.09
N ARG A 52 -2.84 -15.58 -3.32
CA ARG A 52 -3.56 -16.60 -4.09
C ARG A 52 -2.82 -17.92 -3.99
N CYS A 53 -3.53 -18.98 -3.62
CA CYS A 53 -2.98 -20.34 -3.61
C CYS A 53 -2.73 -20.82 -5.04
N HIS A 54 -1.52 -21.29 -5.32
CA HIS A 54 -1.14 -21.82 -6.63
C HIS A 54 -1.87 -23.13 -6.98
N ALA A 55 -2.33 -23.89 -5.99
CA ALA A 55 -2.98 -25.19 -6.18
C ALA A 55 -4.50 -25.09 -6.27
N CYS A 56 -5.16 -24.40 -5.34
CA CYS A 56 -6.63 -24.30 -5.34
C CYS A 56 -7.16 -22.97 -5.90
N SER A 57 -6.28 -22.05 -6.28
CA SER A 57 -6.58 -20.73 -6.85
C SER A 57 -7.39 -19.79 -5.95
N LYS A 58 -7.68 -20.18 -4.71
CA LYS A 58 -8.41 -19.35 -3.75
C LYS A 58 -7.49 -18.32 -3.12
N VAL A 59 -8.08 -17.15 -2.81
CA VAL A 59 -7.41 -16.09 -2.04
C VAL A 59 -7.62 -16.31 -0.54
N TYR A 60 -6.63 -15.95 0.25
CA TYR A 60 -6.69 -16.06 1.72
C TYR A 60 -5.73 -15.06 2.38
N TRP A 61 -6.01 -14.73 3.64
CA TRP A 61 -5.10 -13.94 4.44
C TRP A 61 -3.79 -14.69 4.68
N LEU A 62 -2.66 -14.10 4.35
CA LEU A 62 -1.35 -14.72 4.59
C LEU A 62 -1.14 -15.06 6.07
N ALA A 63 -1.65 -14.21 6.96
CA ALA A 63 -1.54 -14.37 8.41
C ALA A 63 -2.24 -15.63 8.96
N VAL A 64 -3.20 -16.24 8.23
CA VAL A 64 -3.86 -17.48 8.66
C VAL A 64 -3.20 -18.74 8.12
N ALA A 65 -2.16 -18.60 7.27
CA ALA A 65 -1.40 -19.75 6.77
C ALA A 65 -0.58 -20.39 7.89
N ALA A 66 -0.60 -21.72 7.97
CA ALA A 66 0.20 -22.43 8.95
C ALA A 66 1.68 -22.37 8.55
N GLN A 67 2.52 -21.85 9.44
CA GLN A 67 3.97 -21.89 9.27
C GLN A 67 4.51 -23.27 9.68
N LEU A 68 5.16 -23.96 8.75
CA LEU A 68 5.72 -25.28 8.98
C LEU A 68 7.22 -25.27 9.33
N GLY A 69 7.90 -24.19 8.97
CA GLY A 69 9.34 -24.02 9.21
C GLY A 69 9.92 -22.96 8.29
N PHE A 70 11.23 -22.99 8.12
CA PHE A 70 11.95 -22.07 7.25
C PHE A 70 13.22 -22.74 6.68
N LEU A 71 13.74 -22.18 5.60
CA LEU A 71 15.06 -22.44 5.03
C LEU A 71 15.90 -21.18 5.14
N MET A 72 17.12 -21.30 5.68
CA MET A 72 18.06 -20.18 5.71
C MET A 72 18.55 -19.86 4.29
N PRO A 73 19.00 -18.63 4.01
CA PRO A 73 19.56 -18.27 2.71
C PRO A 73 20.70 -19.21 2.31
N GLY A 74 20.56 -19.87 1.15
CA GLY A 74 21.53 -20.86 0.66
C GLY A 74 21.45 -22.25 1.30
N GLU A 75 20.56 -22.45 2.25
CA GLU A 75 20.30 -23.79 2.81
C GLU A 75 19.55 -24.66 1.80
N VAL A 76 19.99 -25.91 1.69
CA VAL A 76 19.27 -26.96 0.95
C VAL A 76 18.63 -27.90 1.95
N GLY A 77 17.31 -27.99 1.90
CA GLY A 77 16.56 -28.91 2.75
C GLY A 77 16.92 -30.38 2.46
N GLU A 78 17.12 -31.16 3.51
CA GLU A 78 17.42 -32.56 3.42
C GLU A 78 16.33 -33.42 4.10
N GLY A 79 16.29 -34.74 3.81
CA GLY A 79 15.29 -35.65 4.38
C GLY A 79 13.87 -35.18 4.07
N GLU A 80 13.04 -35.04 5.09
CA GLU A 80 11.65 -34.58 4.96
C GLU A 80 11.54 -33.17 4.42
N ARG A 81 12.56 -32.31 4.60
CA ARG A 81 12.62 -30.96 4.10
C ARG A 81 13.07 -30.84 2.64
N ALA A 82 13.51 -31.95 2.01
CA ALA A 82 14.00 -31.95 0.63
C ALA A 82 12.92 -31.40 -0.37
N ALA A 83 11.64 -31.67 -0.08
CA ALA A 83 10.52 -31.17 -0.88
C ALA A 83 10.40 -29.64 -0.85
N TRP A 84 10.93 -28.96 0.18
CA TRP A 84 10.86 -27.50 0.31
C TRP A 84 11.72 -26.75 -0.71
N ASN A 85 12.76 -27.37 -1.22
CA ASN A 85 13.71 -26.74 -2.16
C ASN A 85 13.02 -26.20 -3.43
N ASN A 86 11.99 -26.89 -3.91
CA ASN A 86 11.32 -26.59 -5.18
C ASN A 86 9.89 -26.02 -5.01
N LEU A 87 9.53 -25.58 -3.81
CA LEU A 87 8.21 -24.95 -3.61
C LEU A 87 8.12 -23.61 -4.36
N PRO A 88 6.95 -23.30 -4.93
CA PRO A 88 6.73 -21.98 -5.51
C PRO A 88 6.71 -20.91 -4.40
N ALA A 89 7.08 -19.69 -4.75
CA ALA A 89 6.85 -18.55 -3.88
C ALA A 89 5.35 -18.27 -3.75
N VAL A 90 4.95 -17.66 -2.62
CA VAL A 90 3.59 -17.15 -2.47
C VAL A 90 3.31 -16.13 -3.59
N THR A 91 2.10 -16.15 -4.13
CA THR A 91 1.69 -15.26 -5.20
C THR A 91 0.85 -14.12 -4.61
N PRO A 92 1.38 -12.88 -4.60
CA PRO A 92 0.57 -11.71 -4.27
C PRO A 92 -0.64 -11.64 -5.19
N THR A 93 -1.75 -11.13 -4.67
CA THR A 93 -2.94 -10.94 -5.50
C THR A 93 -2.98 -9.54 -6.12
N ASP A 94 -3.71 -9.40 -7.22
CA ASP A 94 -4.02 -8.15 -7.90
C ASP A 94 -5.31 -7.50 -7.34
N GLU A 95 -5.74 -6.38 -7.93
CA GLU A 95 -6.98 -5.70 -7.60
C GLU A 95 -8.19 -6.64 -7.62
N ALA A 96 -8.29 -7.47 -8.66
CA ALA A 96 -9.41 -8.41 -8.80
C ALA A 96 -9.44 -9.46 -7.69
N GLY A 97 -8.29 -9.90 -7.21
CA GLY A 97 -8.20 -10.83 -6.08
C GLY A 97 -8.61 -10.21 -4.75
N TYR A 98 -8.36 -8.92 -4.55
CA TYR A 98 -8.90 -8.20 -3.38
C TYR A 98 -10.42 -8.08 -3.45
N PHE A 99 -10.98 -7.82 -4.64
CA PHE A 99 -12.43 -7.83 -4.82
C PHE A 99 -13.03 -9.24 -4.63
N GLU A 100 -12.32 -10.29 -5.06
CA GLU A 100 -12.69 -11.68 -4.75
C GLU A 100 -12.72 -11.92 -3.24
N ALA A 101 -11.69 -11.49 -2.50
CA ALA A 101 -11.62 -11.62 -1.06
C ALA A 101 -12.81 -10.94 -0.34
N LEU A 102 -13.19 -9.74 -0.79
CA LEU A 102 -14.37 -9.03 -0.27
C LEU A 102 -15.68 -9.79 -0.55
N ARG A 103 -15.87 -10.27 -1.78
CA ARG A 103 -17.05 -11.07 -2.17
C ARG A 103 -17.13 -12.41 -1.44
N ASP A 104 -16.02 -13.07 -1.20
CA ASP A 104 -15.93 -14.34 -0.48
C ASP A 104 -16.04 -14.15 1.05
N GLY A 105 -16.20 -12.90 1.54
CA GLY A 105 -16.43 -12.60 2.95
C GLY A 105 -15.18 -12.76 3.84
N LEU A 106 -13.98 -12.52 3.29
CA LEU A 106 -12.76 -12.58 4.07
C LEU A 106 -12.62 -11.44 5.09
N ALA A 107 -13.41 -10.38 4.95
CA ALA A 107 -13.48 -9.31 5.94
C ALA A 107 -14.50 -9.67 7.03
N ALA A 108 -14.03 -10.04 8.21
CA ALA A 108 -14.88 -10.33 9.36
C ALA A 108 -15.23 -9.07 10.18
N PHE A 109 -14.45 -8.01 10.04
CA PHE A 109 -14.56 -6.75 10.80
C PHE A 109 -14.38 -5.54 9.86
N PRO A 110 -14.90 -4.35 10.25
CA PRO A 110 -14.74 -3.13 9.44
C PRO A 110 -13.29 -2.78 9.12
N GLU A 111 -12.37 -3.03 10.03
CA GLU A 111 -10.93 -2.77 9.85
C GLU A 111 -10.34 -3.67 8.75
N GLN A 112 -10.75 -4.94 8.68
CA GLN A 112 -10.35 -5.85 7.60
C GLN A 112 -11.00 -5.46 6.27
N GLU A 113 -12.25 -4.99 6.28
CA GLU A 113 -12.87 -4.45 5.07
C GLU A 113 -12.10 -3.23 4.57
N LEU A 114 -11.75 -2.30 5.45
CA LEU A 114 -10.95 -1.13 5.11
C LEU A 114 -9.59 -1.54 4.52
N GLU A 115 -8.89 -2.46 5.17
CA GLU A 115 -7.59 -2.97 4.70
C GLU A 115 -7.70 -3.58 3.29
N LEU A 116 -8.64 -4.49 3.05
CA LEU A 116 -8.83 -5.10 1.73
C LEU A 116 -9.13 -4.05 0.65
N ARG A 117 -9.96 -3.05 0.98
CA ARG A 117 -10.32 -1.99 0.04
C ARG A 117 -9.18 -1.03 -0.26
N VAL A 118 -8.37 -0.67 0.73
CA VAL A 118 -7.16 0.13 0.54
C VAL A 118 -6.17 -0.61 -0.35
N PHE A 119 -5.94 -1.90 -0.10
CA PHE A 119 -5.03 -2.69 -0.93
C PHE A 119 -5.57 -2.90 -2.35
N ALA A 120 -6.88 -3.11 -2.54
CA ALA A 120 -7.50 -3.14 -3.86
C ALA A 120 -7.24 -1.83 -4.61
N TRP A 121 -7.45 -0.70 -3.94
CA TRP A 121 -7.20 0.63 -4.48
C TRP A 121 -5.74 0.85 -4.88
N TRP A 122 -4.80 0.45 -4.02
CA TRP A 122 -3.38 0.52 -4.34
C TRP A 122 -3.01 -0.36 -5.55
N ARG A 123 -3.57 -1.60 -5.65
CA ARG A 123 -3.33 -2.48 -6.81
C ARG A 123 -3.92 -1.90 -8.10
N GLY A 124 -5.10 -1.29 -8.02
CA GLY A 124 -5.70 -0.59 -9.15
C GLY A 124 -4.86 0.59 -9.66
N ASN A 125 -4.16 1.27 -8.74
CA ASN A 125 -3.26 2.38 -9.03
C ASN A 125 -1.87 1.94 -9.52
N ASP A 126 -1.45 0.67 -9.35
CA ASP A 126 -0.10 0.21 -9.71
C ASP A 126 0.27 0.46 -11.16
N LYS A 127 -0.65 0.25 -12.08
CA LYS A 127 -0.44 0.53 -13.51
C LYS A 127 -0.05 1.99 -13.80
N HIS A 128 -0.50 2.92 -12.95
CA HIS A 128 -0.16 4.33 -13.07
C HIS A 128 1.23 4.64 -12.47
N ARG A 129 1.61 3.93 -11.40
CA ARG A 129 2.94 4.02 -10.81
C ARG A 129 4.01 3.46 -11.76
N GLU A 130 3.78 2.28 -12.31
CA GLU A 130 4.72 1.58 -13.19
C GLU A 130 4.93 2.27 -14.53
N CYS A 131 3.85 2.74 -15.15
CA CYS A 131 3.90 3.32 -16.49
C CYS A 131 4.21 4.81 -16.50
N LYS A 132 4.26 5.48 -15.34
CA LYS A 132 4.35 6.95 -15.23
C LYS A 132 3.40 7.68 -16.17
N SER A 133 2.29 7.03 -16.49
CA SER A 133 1.29 7.51 -17.44
C SER A 133 0.17 8.14 -16.64
N PRO A 134 -0.21 9.40 -16.92
CA PRO A 134 -1.39 9.97 -16.29
C PRO A 134 -2.58 9.09 -16.63
N GLY A 135 -3.17 8.51 -15.60
CA GLY A 135 -4.28 7.61 -15.77
C GLY A 135 -5.33 7.90 -14.71
N ARG A 136 -6.58 7.91 -15.14
CA ARG A 136 -7.70 8.08 -14.22
C ARG A 136 -8.02 6.75 -13.56
N TYR A 137 -7.99 6.74 -12.26
CA TYR A 137 -8.57 5.70 -11.42
C TYR A 137 -9.64 6.38 -10.55
N PRO A 138 -10.75 5.75 -10.20
CA PRO A 138 -11.22 4.44 -10.67
C PRO A 138 -11.91 4.52 -12.06
N GLN A 139 -11.86 3.43 -12.82
CA GLN A 139 -12.50 3.35 -14.16
C GLN A 139 -13.57 2.25 -14.27
N THR A 140 -13.43 1.18 -13.50
CA THR A 140 -14.39 0.07 -13.50
C THR A 140 -15.50 0.31 -12.48
N PRO A 141 -16.71 -0.25 -12.67
CA PRO A 141 -17.78 -0.16 -11.67
C PRO A 141 -17.35 -0.66 -10.27
N GLU A 142 -16.61 -1.76 -10.22
CA GLU A 142 -16.10 -2.33 -8.95
C GLU A 142 -15.10 -1.38 -8.28
N ALA A 143 -14.20 -0.75 -9.03
CA ALA A 143 -13.25 0.22 -8.50
C ALA A 143 -13.93 1.51 -8.02
N ILE A 144 -14.99 1.96 -8.72
CA ILE A 144 -15.80 3.11 -8.29
C ILE A 144 -16.53 2.79 -6.98
N GLU A 145 -17.19 1.62 -6.90
CA GLU A 145 -17.84 1.15 -5.67
C GLU A 145 -16.83 1.05 -4.52
N ASN A 146 -15.63 0.55 -4.80
CA ASN A 146 -14.56 0.47 -3.82
C ASN A 146 -14.17 1.85 -3.27
N ALA A 147 -14.00 2.84 -4.15
CA ALA A 147 -13.67 4.20 -3.75
C ALA A 147 -14.79 4.87 -2.93
N GLU A 148 -16.06 4.69 -3.33
CA GLU A 148 -17.21 5.19 -2.55
C GLU A 148 -17.27 4.54 -1.16
N ARG A 149 -17.04 3.24 -1.08
CA ARG A 149 -17.04 2.54 0.21
C ARG A 149 -15.85 2.93 1.10
N LEU A 150 -14.67 3.22 0.52
CA LEU A 150 -13.53 3.78 1.26
C LEU A 150 -13.89 5.14 1.88
N ILE A 151 -14.58 6.00 1.14
CA ILE A 151 -15.05 7.29 1.65
C ILE A 151 -15.93 7.09 2.89
N ASP A 152 -16.88 6.15 2.84
CA ASP A 152 -17.77 5.85 3.97
C ASP A 152 -17.01 5.30 5.19
N LEU A 153 -16.11 4.33 4.98
CA LEU A 153 -15.33 3.70 6.05
C LEU A 153 -14.36 4.66 6.75
N THR A 154 -13.96 5.73 6.07
CA THR A 154 -13.02 6.72 6.59
C THR A 154 -13.67 7.98 7.16
N LEU A 155 -15.01 8.02 7.28
CA LEU A 155 -15.74 9.19 7.79
C LEU A 155 -15.38 9.58 9.22
N ALA A 156 -15.18 8.60 10.10
CA ALA A 156 -14.90 8.80 11.52
C ALA A 156 -13.41 8.54 11.87
N GLY A 157 -12.53 8.56 10.86
CA GLY A 157 -11.14 8.20 11.02
C GLY A 157 -10.25 9.32 11.56
N ASP A 158 -9.03 8.95 11.90
CA ASP A 158 -7.94 9.87 12.23
C ASP A 158 -7.44 10.65 11.00
N HIS A 159 -6.40 11.45 11.19
CA HIS A 159 -5.85 12.30 10.14
C HIS A 159 -5.37 11.54 8.90
N GLU A 160 -4.85 10.32 9.06
CA GLU A 160 -4.38 9.50 7.95
C GLU A 160 -5.57 9.01 7.10
N LEU A 161 -6.64 8.55 7.74
CA LEU A 161 -7.87 8.17 7.06
C LEU A 161 -8.58 9.35 6.39
N VAL A 162 -8.44 10.57 6.94
CA VAL A 162 -8.89 11.79 6.29
C VAL A 162 -8.17 12.04 4.97
N LEU A 163 -6.85 11.78 4.90
CA LEU A 163 -6.09 11.88 3.65
C LEU A 163 -6.54 10.85 2.62
N PHE A 164 -6.77 9.60 3.03
CA PHE A 164 -7.31 8.56 2.15
C PHE A 164 -8.67 8.96 1.58
N ARG A 165 -9.56 9.48 2.44
CA ARG A 165 -10.87 9.97 2.01
C ARG A 165 -10.78 11.11 1.00
N ALA A 166 -9.95 12.11 1.29
CA ALA A 166 -9.77 13.25 0.41
C ALA A 166 -9.22 12.82 -0.95
N GLU A 167 -8.27 11.89 -0.97
CA GLU A 167 -7.70 11.36 -2.20
C GLU A 167 -8.71 10.54 -3.02
N ALA A 168 -9.48 9.65 -2.37
CA ALA A 168 -10.53 8.89 -3.04
C ALA A 168 -11.59 9.83 -3.67
N LEU A 169 -12.02 10.87 -2.93
CA LEU A 169 -12.93 11.91 -3.43
C LEU A 169 -12.32 12.66 -4.63
N ARG A 170 -11.04 13.02 -4.56
CA ARG A 170 -10.34 13.71 -5.64
C ARG A 170 -10.28 12.84 -6.91
N GLN A 171 -9.93 11.56 -6.78
CA GLN A 171 -9.87 10.62 -7.91
C GLN A 171 -11.26 10.40 -8.54
N LEU A 172 -12.33 10.46 -7.77
CA LEU A 172 -13.70 10.47 -8.26
C LEU A 172 -14.11 11.81 -8.92
N GLY A 173 -13.29 12.88 -8.78
CA GLY A 173 -13.60 14.24 -9.28
C GLY A 173 -14.51 15.05 -8.36
N ARG A 174 -14.74 14.60 -7.13
CA ARG A 174 -15.54 15.28 -6.09
C ARG A 174 -14.68 16.30 -5.33
N PHE A 175 -14.07 17.24 -6.06
CA PHE A 175 -13.04 18.15 -5.57
C PHE A 175 -13.49 19.03 -4.40
N LYS A 176 -14.73 19.49 -4.40
CA LYS A 176 -15.26 20.29 -3.29
C LYS A 176 -15.27 19.49 -1.99
N GLU A 177 -15.81 18.26 -2.04
CA GLU A 177 -15.88 17.37 -0.87
C GLU A 177 -14.49 16.95 -0.40
N ALA A 178 -13.57 16.70 -1.34
CA ALA A 178 -12.16 16.43 -1.01
C ALA A 178 -11.51 17.62 -0.27
N SER A 179 -11.76 18.85 -0.72
CA SER A 179 -11.27 20.07 -0.06
C SER A 179 -11.88 20.22 1.33
N ASP A 180 -13.18 19.99 1.47
CA ASP A 180 -13.88 20.07 2.76
C ASP A 180 -13.34 19.01 3.74
N ALA A 181 -13.00 17.79 3.26
CA ALA A 181 -12.41 16.74 4.07
C ALA A 181 -11.03 17.12 4.64
N LEU A 182 -10.22 17.87 3.91
CA LEU A 182 -8.90 18.35 4.35
C LEU A 182 -8.96 19.52 5.35
N TYR A 183 -10.15 20.05 5.59
CA TYR A 183 -10.31 21.14 6.56
C TYR A 183 -10.16 20.59 7.98
N GLY A 184 -9.24 21.15 8.73
CA GLY A 184 -9.00 20.71 10.12
C GLY A 184 -7.89 19.67 10.30
N LEU A 185 -7.20 19.25 9.24
CA LEU A 185 -5.97 18.48 9.40
C LEU A 185 -4.92 19.30 10.17
N CYS A 186 -4.21 18.64 11.09
CA CYS A 186 -3.14 19.26 11.85
C CYS A 186 -1.92 19.62 10.99
N SER A 187 -0.97 20.36 11.57
CA SER A 187 0.25 20.83 10.89
C SER A 187 1.13 19.71 10.35
N ASP A 188 1.13 18.56 11.01
CA ASP A 188 1.98 17.41 10.64
C ASP A 188 1.65 16.85 9.24
N TYR A 189 0.44 17.13 8.75
CA TYR A 189 -0.03 16.72 7.42
C TYR A 189 -0.08 17.89 6.42
N GLN A 190 0.58 19.01 6.71
CA GLN A 190 0.49 20.22 5.89
C GLN A 190 0.93 19.97 4.45
N LEU A 191 2.07 19.31 4.24
CA LEU A 191 2.60 19.03 2.90
C LEU A 191 1.63 18.18 2.07
N ALA A 192 1.10 17.13 2.66
CA ALA A 192 0.13 16.26 2.00
C ALA A 192 -1.14 17.04 1.62
N ARG A 193 -1.63 17.87 2.53
CA ARG A 193 -2.80 18.73 2.32
C ARG A 193 -2.57 19.75 1.21
N GLU A 194 -1.41 20.41 1.19
CA GLU A 194 -1.06 21.41 0.18
C GLU A 194 -0.97 20.76 -1.19
N ARG A 195 -0.28 19.62 -1.30
CA ARG A 195 -0.18 18.89 -2.57
C ARG A 195 -1.52 18.44 -3.11
N GLN A 196 -2.39 17.89 -2.27
CA GLN A 196 -3.74 17.53 -2.69
C GLN A 196 -4.57 18.75 -3.13
N ARG A 197 -4.42 19.89 -2.46
CA ARG A 197 -5.09 21.14 -2.87
C ARG A 197 -4.60 21.68 -4.22
N GLU A 198 -3.30 21.60 -4.50
CA GLU A 198 -2.75 21.96 -5.81
C GLU A 198 -3.34 21.12 -6.92
N LEU A 199 -3.39 19.79 -6.73
CA LEU A 199 -3.95 18.85 -7.69
C LEU A 199 -5.45 19.10 -7.93
N MET A 200 -6.21 19.40 -6.86
CA MET A 200 -7.63 19.76 -6.99
C MET A 200 -7.81 21.10 -7.74
N ALA A 201 -6.99 22.09 -7.46
CA ALA A 201 -7.02 23.38 -8.16
C ALA A 201 -6.71 23.23 -9.66
N ALA A 202 -5.82 22.29 -10.00
CA ALA A 202 -5.53 21.93 -11.39
C ALA A 202 -6.61 21.03 -12.02
N GLY A 203 -7.65 20.61 -11.28
CA GLY A 203 -8.67 19.68 -11.73
C GLY A 203 -8.13 18.27 -12.00
N SER A 204 -7.00 17.92 -11.38
CA SER A 204 -6.34 16.63 -11.59
C SER A 204 -7.00 15.53 -10.77
N ARG A 205 -7.26 14.40 -11.45
CA ARG A 205 -7.73 13.15 -10.85
C ARG A 205 -6.65 12.06 -10.89
N ASP A 206 -5.50 12.40 -11.43
CA ASP A 206 -4.42 11.45 -11.64
C ASP A 206 -3.68 11.17 -10.34
N LEU A 207 -3.18 9.93 -10.18
CA LEU A 207 -2.28 9.57 -9.11
C LEU A 207 -0.99 10.41 -9.24
N ASP A 208 -0.46 10.89 -8.13
CA ASP A 208 0.76 11.68 -8.12
C ASP A 208 1.66 11.29 -6.95
N VAL A 209 2.93 11.63 -7.05
CA VAL A 209 3.88 11.50 -5.95
C VAL A 209 3.60 12.62 -4.94
N LEU A 210 3.39 12.24 -3.70
CA LEU A 210 3.16 13.17 -2.61
C LEU A 210 4.47 13.83 -2.20
N PHE A 211 5.48 13.00 -1.92
CA PHE A 211 6.85 13.43 -1.65
C PHE A 211 7.83 12.26 -1.79
N THR A 212 9.10 12.59 -2.00
CA THR A 212 10.23 11.70 -1.87
C THR A 212 11.03 12.09 -0.63
N GLU A 213 11.83 11.20 -0.09
CA GLU A 213 12.68 11.50 1.06
C GLU A 213 13.64 12.65 0.77
N ASP A 214 14.17 12.73 -0.45
CA ASP A 214 14.98 13.86 -0.92
C ASP A 214 14.22 15.19 -0.86
N ALA A 215 12.93 15.19 -1.20
CA ALA A 215 12.10 16.38 -1.12
C ALA A 215 11.85 16.79 0.34
N LEU A 216 11.61 15.83 1.24
CA LEU A 216 11.47 16.09 2.68
C LEU A 216 12.76 16.62 3.29
N SER A 217 13.92 16.05 2.92
CA SER A 217 15.23 16.48 3.41
C SER A 217 15.54 17.92 2.95
N ARG A 218 15.20 18.28 1.72
CA ARG A 218 15.35 19.66 1.21
C ARG A 218 14.45 20.65 1.96
N LEU A 219 13.18 20.29 2.17
CA LEU A 219 12.24 21.14 2.91
C LEU A 219 12.67 21.33 4.36
N ALA A 220 13.18 20.28 5.03
CA ALA A 220 13.73 20.38 6.36
C ALA A 220 14.94 21.34 6.41
N ALA A 221 15.86 21.21 5.44
CA ALA A 221 17.02 22.09 5.31
C ALA A 221 16.62 23.55 5.03
N GLU A 222 15.61 23.78 4.19
CA GLU A 222 15.07 25.12 3.92
C GLU A 222 14.44 25.73 5.17
N GLN A 223 13.65 24.94 5.94
CA GLN A 223 13.07 25.41 7.20
C GLN A 223 14.13 25.75 8.24
N GLU A 224 15.18 24.91 8.37
CA GLU A 224 16.30 25.21 9.26
C GLU A 224 17.05 26.48 8.84
N ALA A 225 17.23 26.73 7.53
CA ALA A 225 17.86 27.93 7.03
C ALA A 225 17.03 29.19 7.37
N ILE A 226 15.71 29.14 7.16
CA ILE A 226 14.80 30.22 7.50
C ILE A 226 14.83 30.51 9.02
N LEU A 227 14.78 29.46 9.85
CA LEU A 227 14.85 29.62 11.30
C LEU A 227 16.18 30.22 11.75
N ARG A 228 17.28 29.85 11.10
CA ARG A 228 18.61 30.40 11.39
C ARG A 228 18.67 31.89 11.08
N ASP A 229 18.17 32.30 9.90
CA ASP A 229 18.12 33.70 9.48
C ASP A 229 17.20 34.56 10.39
N MET A 230 16.18 33.95 10.98
CA MET A 230 15.30 34.62 11.96
C MET A 230 15.94 34.80 13.34
N ILE A 231 16.90 33.93 13.73
CA ILE A 231 17.53 33.92 15.06
C ILE A 231 18.81 34.74 15.06
N GLU A 232 19.50 34.88 13.92
CA GLU A 232 20.71 35.69 13.74
C GLU A 232 20.41 36.93 12.87
N PRO A 233 19.74 37.98 13.41
CA PRO A 233 19.62 39.25 12.70
C PRO A 233 21.01 39.91 12.65
N ALA A 234 21.47 40.30 11.46
CA ALA A 234 22.76 40.95 11.21
C ALA A 234 22.96 42.24 12.03
#